data_a88723d057038d415c1a0fe64bfcae49
#
_entry.id   a88723d057038d415c1a0fe64bfcae49
#
_cell.length_a   1.000
_cell.length_b   1.000
_cell.length_c   1.000
_cell.angle_alpha   90.00
_cell.angle_beta   90.00
_cell.angle_gamma   90.00
#
_symmetry.space_group_name_H-M   'P 1'
#
loop_
_entity.id
_entity.type
_entity.pdbx_description
1 polymer ?
#
loop_
_entity_poly.entity_id
_entity_poly.type
_entity_poly.pdbx_seq_one_letter_code
_entity_poly.pdbx_strand_id
1 'polypeptide(L)'
;MKPNLYICHTAYQVLVDLLRASRTDGQPHIMVLSAAVPEPQSLAKKLEATGAVKVVIVDETRWPGTVTGPFAARRARRAFEKLCGWRFTRAAYNEVRIHNDWSVLGRYLQDCHAGYILCEDTFASTLGPDQHLVTDQRAAPDFAGKQRTGKGYLYWGDSPWCAKVE
;
A
#
# COMPACT_ATOMS: atom_id res chain seq x y z
N MET A 1 -10.13 13.48 15.83
CA MET A 1 -9.38 12.20 15.71
C MET A 1 -8.77 12.17 14.32
N LYS A 2 -7.58 11.54 14.12
CA LYS A 2 -7.00 11.40 12.77
C LYS A 2 -7.69 10.24 12.04
N PRO A 3 -7.90 10.32 10.70
CA PRO A 3 -8.43 9.21 9.93
C PRO A 3 -7.43 8.05 9.86
N ASN A 4 -7.91 6.83 9.66
CA ASN A 4 -7.10 5.72 9.19
C ASN A 4 -6.92 5.81 7.68
N LEU A 5 -5.82 5.26 7.17
CA LEU A 5 -5.55 5.10 5.75
C LEU A 5 -5.65 3.62 5.38
N TYR A 6 -6.46 3.31 4.38
CA TYR A 6 -6.62 1.98 3.81
C TYR A 6 -6.11 1.98 2.37
N ILE A 7 -5.32 0.98 1.98
CA ILE A 7 -4.81 0.84 0.62
C ILE A 7 -5.30 -0.46 0.02
N CYS A 8 -6.13 -0.35 -1.01
CA CYS A 8 -6.87 -1.45 -1.61
C CYS A 8 -6.53 -1.61 -3.10
N HIS A 9 -6.22 -2.85 -3.51
CA HIS A 9 -5.91 -3.24 -4.89
C HIS A 9 -6.98 -4.14 -5.51
N THR A 10 -7.90 -4.67 -4.68
CA THR A 10 -8.96 -5.58 -5.12
C THR A 10 -10.31 -5.18 -4.52
N ALA A 11 -11.40 -5.60 -5.16
CA ALA A 11 -12.75 -5.38 -4.65
C ALA A 11 -12.97 -6.07 -3.27
N TYR A 12 -12.31 -7.20 -3.03
CA TYR A 12 -12.38 -7.89 -1.73
C TYR A 12 -11.77 -7.03 -0.62
N GLN A 13 -10.57 -6.49 -0.84
CA GLN A 13 -9.89 -5.60 0.11
C GLN A 13 -10.74 -4.37 0.42
N VAL A 14 -11.34 -3.77 -0.62
CA VAL A 14 -12.27 -2.64 -0.47
C VAL A 14 -13.43 -2.99 0.44
N LEU A 15 -14.06 -4.16 0.26
CA LEU A 15 -15.17 -4.59 1.10
C LEU A 15 -14.75 -4.77 2.57
N VAL A 16 -13.64 -5.45 2.81
CA VAL A 16 -13.12 -5.69 4.16
C VAL A 16 -12.81 -4.37 4.87
N ASP A 17 -12.12 -3.46 4.20
CA ASP A 17 -11.72 -2.18 4.80
C ASP A 17 -12.89 -1.20 4.94
N LEU A 18 -13.89 -1.26 4.05
CA LEU A 18 -15.14 -0.51 4.23
C LEU A 18 -15.90 -0.97 5.49
N LEU A 19 -15.98 -2.29 5.72
CA LEU A 19 -16.60 -2.83 6.94
C LEU A 19 -15.83 -2.42 8.20
N ARG A 20 -14.51 -2.36 8.14
CA ARG A 20 -13.69 -1.83 9.24
C ARG A 20 -13.93 -0.33 9.46
N ALA A 21 -13.91 0.45 8.40
CA ALA A 21 -14.15 1.89 8.46
C ALA A 21 -15.53 2.23 9.03
N SER A 22 -16.58 1.49 8.63
CA SER A 22 -17.95 1.73 9.09
C SER A 22 -18.21 1.40 10.57
N ARG A 23 -17.30 0.66 11.20
CA ARG A 23 -17.37 0.34 12.65
C ARG A 23 -16.68 1.37 13.53
N THR A 24 -16.03 2.34 12.93
CA THR A 24 -15.25 3.36 13.65
C THR A 24 -16.04 4.66 13.64
N ASP A 25 -16.45 5.13 14.81
CA ASP A 25 -17.15 6.40 14.94
C ASP A 25 -16.23 7.59 14.67
N GLY A 26 -16.73 8.60 13.97
CA GLY A 26 -16.03 9.85 13.76
C GLY A 26 -16.03 10.32 12.31
N GLN A 27 -14.94 11.01 11.93
CA GLN A 27 -14.79 11.53 10.57
C GLN A 27 -14.48 10.41 9.56
N PRO A 28 -14.82 10.61 8.28
CA PRO A 28 -14.52 9.63 7.24
C PRO A 28 -13.03 9.31 7.16
N HIS A 29 -12.70 8.03 7.02
CA HIS A 29 -11.35 7.56 6.77
C HIS A 29 -10.91 7.81 5.32
N ILE A 30 -9.63 7.62 5.03
CA ILE A 30 -9.10 7.74 3.66
C ILE A 30 -8.89 6.36 3.08
N MET A 31 -9.43 6.11 1.90
CA MET A 31 -9.19 4.88 1.13
C MET A 31 -8.46 5.22 -0.16
N VAL A 32 -7.25 4.71 -0.32
CA VAL A 32 -6.52 4.75 -1.58
C VAL A 32 -6.88 3.52 -2.38
N LEU A 33 -7.50 3.74 -3.52
CA LEU A 33 -7.96 2.71 -4.44
C LEU A 33 -7.01 2.63 -5.63
N SER A 34 -6.43 1.47 -5.87
CA SER A 34 -5.66 1.23 -7.09
C SER A 34 -6.56 1.37 -8.32
N ALA A 35 -6.07 2.04 -9.36
CA ALA A 35 -6.77 2.13 -10.64
C ALA A 35 -6.90 0.78 -11.37
N ALA A 36 -6.21 -0.26 -10.90
CA ALA A 36 -6.35 -1.63 -11.39
C ALA A 36 -7.69 -2.29 -10.98
N VAL A 37 -8.37 -1.75 -9.98
CA VAL A 37 -9.71 -2.23 -9.59
C VAL A 37 -10.71 -1.91 -10.71
N PRO A 38 -11.62 -2.84 -11.08
CA PRO A 38 -12.63 -2.58 -12.10
C PRO A 38 -13.49 -1.36 -11.77
N GLU A 39 -13.73 -0.51 -12.76
CA GLU A 39 -14.57 0.69 -12.65
C GLU A 39 -14.26 1.57 -11.43
N PRO A 40 -12.99 1.96 -11.20
CA PRO A 40 -12.57 2.58 -9.93
C PRO A 40 -13.29 3.90 -9.64
N GLN A 41 -13.67 4.68 -10.67
CA GLN A 41 -14.41 5.93 -10.49
C GLN A 41 -15.86 5.70 -10.06
N SER A 42 -16.54 4.69 -10.62
CA SER A 42 -17.89 4.31 -10.22
C SER A 42 -17.90 3.77 -8.79
N LEU A 43 -16.92 2.91 -8.48
CA LEU A 43 -16.76 2.35 -7.14
C LEU A 43 -16.46 3.44 -6.10
N ALA A 44 -15.56 4.37 -6.41
CA ALA A 44 -15.22 5.49 -5.51
C ALA A 44 -16.46 6.29 -5.13
N LYS A 45 -17.31 6.66 -6.09
CA LYS A 45 -18.58 7.38 -5.81
C LYS A 45 -19.50 6.61 -4.86
N LYS A 46 -19.63 5.29 -5.06
CA LYS A 46 -20.45 4.43 -4.19
C LYS A 46 -19.90 4.35 -2.78
N LEU A 47 -18.57 4.24 -2.65
CA LEU A 47 -17.88 4.18 -1.36
C LEU A 47 -18.03 5.49 -0.59
N GLU A 48 -17.84 6.62 -1.24
CA GLU A 48 -18.01 7.94 -0.62
C GLU A 48 -19.45 8.22 -0.19
N ALA A 49 -20.43 7.71 -0.94
CA ALA A 49 -21.85 7.81 -0.58
C ALA A 49 -22.18 7.11 0.75
N THR A 50 -21.36 6.20 1.23
CA THR A 50 -21.53 5.57 2.56
C THR A 50 -21.22 6.52 3.72
N GLY A 51 -20.49 7.60 3.46
CA GLY A 51 -20.00 8.52 4.50
C GLY A 51 -18.83 8.00 5.32
N ALA A 52 -18.45 6.71 5.20
CA ALA A 52 -17.41 6.08 6.00
C ALA A 52 -15.99 6.39 5.49
N VAL A 53 -15.84 6.64 4.20
CA VAL A 53 -14.53 6.87 3.57
C VAL A 53 -14.57 8.02 2.56
N LYS A 54 -13.41 8.67 2.40
CA LYS A 54 -13.06 9.50 1.22
C LYS A 54 -12.11 8.71 0.37
N VAL A 55 -12.29 8.71 -0.96
CA VAL A 55 -11.53 7.87 -1.87
C VAL A 55 -10.54 8.67 -2.69
N VAL A 56 -9.32 8.17 -2.78
CA VAL A 56 -8.28 8.67 -3.68
C VAL A 56 -7.92 7.54 -4.65
N ILE A 57 -8.13 7.74 -5.94
CA ILE A 57 -7.75 6.75 -6.96
C ILE A 57 -6.30 7.03 -7.37
N VAL A 58 -5.46 5.99 -7.29
CA VAL A 58 -4.04 6.05 -7.65
C VAL A 58 -3.75 5.08 -8.77
N ASP A 59 -3.20 5.61 -9.87
CA ASP A 59 -2.73 4.81 -10.99
C ASP A 59 -1.27 4.40 -10.76
N GLU A 60 -1.06 3.20 -10.31
CA GLU A 60 0.26 2.64 -10.00
C GLU A 60 1.14 2.45 -11.24
N THR A 61 0.55 2.38 -12.44
CA THR A 61 1.31 2.27 -13.70
C THR A 61 2.16 3.53 -13.97
N ARG A 62 1.80 4.63 -13.33
CA ARG A 62 2.55 5.91 -13.42
C ARG A 62 3.82 5.94 -12.57
N TRP A 63 4.14 4.87 -11.85
CA TRP A 63 5.41 4.79 -11.16
C TRP A 63 6.56 4.94 -12.16
N PRO A 64 7.52 5.85 -11.93
CA PRO A 64 8.56 6.19 -12.92
C PRO A 64 9.58 5.05 -13.16
N GLY A 65 9.36 3.87 -12.58
CA GLY A 65 10.27 2.75 -12.73
C GLY A 65 11.60 2.94 -11.99
N THR A 66 12.66 2.35 -12.52
CA THR A 66 13.99 2.43 -11.93
C THR A 66 14.63 3.79 -12.23
N VAL A 67 14.69 4.65 -11.23
CA VAL A 67 15.46 5.90 -11.27
C VAL A 67 16.83 5.61 -10.67
N THR A 68 17.90 5.92 -11.40
CA THR A 68 19.29 5.69 -10.97
C THR A 68 19.97 6.95 -10.46
N GLY A 69 21.08 6.78 -9.73
CA GLY A 69 21.92 7.88 -9.28
C GLY A 69 21.58 8.42 -7.89
N PRO A 70 22.29 9.46 -7.44
CA PRO A 70 22.11 10.03 -6.11
C PRO A 70 20.65 10.47 -5.87
N PHE A 71 20.11 10.14 -4.69
CA PHE A 71 18.74 10.47 -4.31
C PHE A 71 17.64 9.89 -5.23
N ALA A 72 17.91 8.78 -5.94
CA ALA A 72 17.00 8.16 -6.88
C ALA A 72 15.61 7.88 -6.26
N ALA A 73 15.56 7.27 -5.09
CA ALA A 73 14.30 6.98 -4.39
C ALA A 73 13.47 8.25 -4.10
N ARG A 74 14.15 9.33 -3.67
CA ARG A 74 13.48 10.61 -3.40
C ARG A 74 12.92 11.25 -4.67
N ARG A 75 13.65 11.14 -5.79
CA ARG A 75 13.18 11.66 -7.10
C ARG A 75 12.02 10.84 -7.63
N ALA A 76 12.12 9.50 -7.59
CA ALA A 76 11.05 8.59 -8.00
C ALA A 76 9.76 8.86 -7.21
N ARG A 77 9.87 8.96 -5.87
CA ARG A 77 8.76 9.30 -5.01
C ARG A 77 8.10 10.63 -5.38
N ARG A 78 8.87 11.70 -5.54
CA ARG A 78 8.32 13.03 -5.90
C ARG A 78 7.67 13.03 -7.29
N ALA A 79 8.25 12.31 -8.25
CA ALA A 79 7.66 12.16 -9.56
C ALA A 79 6.32 11.44 -9.50
N PHE A 80 6.25 10.34 -8.74
CA PHE A 80 5.02 9.59 -8.52
C PHE A 80 3.94 10.45 -7.83
N GLU A 81 4.28 11.13 -6.73
CA GLU A 81 3.37 12.04 -6.03
C GLU A 81 2.78 13.10 -6.96
N LYS A 82 3.60 13.67 -7.83
CA LYS A 82 3.17 14.66 -8.83
C LYS A 82 2.23 14.06 -9.88
N LEU A 83 2.52 12.84 -10.34
CA LEU A 83 1.73 12.16 -11.37
C LEU A 83 0.37 11.68 -10.83
N CYS A 84 0.35 11.19 -9.59
CA CYS A 84 -0.87 10.67 -8.97
C CYS A 84 -1.73 11.77 -8.32
N GLY A 85 -1.18 12.95 -8.08
CA GLY A 85 -1.89 14.00 -7.34
C GLY A 85 -2.11 13.68 -5.85
N TRP A 86 -1.48 12.62 -5.34
CA TRP A 86 -1.59 12.19 -3.96
C TRP A 86 -0.21 12.05 -3.31
N ARG A 87 -0.11 12.48 -2.05
CA ARG A 87 1.11 12.42 -1.25
C ARG A 87 0.82 11.86 0.12
N PHE A 88 1.59 10.85 0.53
CA PHE A 88 1.55 10.36 1.89
C PHE A 88 2.19 11.34 2.88
N THR A 89 1.48 11.59 3.98
CA THR A 89 1.99 12.37 5.10
C THR A 89 1.74 11.60 6.39
N ARG A 90 2.80 11.04 6.99
CA ARG A 90 2.71 10.19 8.18
C ARG A 90 1.89 10.79 9.31
N ALA A 91 2.04 12.10 9.55
CA ALA A 91 1.33 12.80 10.61
C ALA A 91 -0.19 12.95 10.38
N ALA A 92 -0.67 12.68 9.15
CA ALA A 92 -2.07 12.85 8.79
C ALA A 92 -2.98 11.68 9.23
N TYR A 93 -2.39 10.51 9.52
CA TYR A 93 -3.13 9.28 9.76
C TYR A 93 -2.87 8.73 11.16
N ASN A 94 -3.87 8.04 11.72
CA ASN A 94 -3.75 7.28 12.95
C ASN A 94 -3.10 5.92 12.68
N GLU A 95 -3.68 5.17 11.75
CA GLU A 95 -3.17 3.87 11.26
C GLU A 95 -3.09 3.87 9.74
N VAL A 96 -2.16 3.09 9.21
CA VAL A 96 -2.02 2.79 7.78
C VAL A 96 -2.19 1.30 7.61
N ARG A 97 -3.13 0.87 6.79
CA ARG A 97 -3.46 -0.53 6.51
C ARG A 97 -3.27 -0.82 5.04
N ILE A 98 -2.59 -1.90 4.73
CA ILE A 98 -2.31 -2.35 3.37
C ILE A 98 -2.40 -3.88 3.29
N HIS A 99 -2.86 -4.39 2.15
CA HIS A 99 -2.98 -5.83 1.92
C HIS A 99 -1.84 -6.41 1.09
N ASN A 100 -1.06 -5.55 0.43
CA ASN A 100 0.08 -5.98 -0.37
C ASN A 100 1.22 -4.96 -0.25
N ASP A 101 2.18 -5.24 0.62
CA ASP A 101 3.34 -4.38 0.86
C ASP A 101 4.42 -4.49 -0.23
N TRP A 102 4.24 -5.39 -1.20
CA TRP A 102 5.09 -5.54 -2.38
C TRP A 102 4.56 -4.80 -3.61
N SER A 103 3.33 -4.29 -3.53
CA SER A 103 2.79 -3.41 -4.56
C SER A 103 3.61 -2.13 -4.71
N VAL A 104 3.36 -1.38 -5.78
CA VAL A 104 3.96 -0.05 -5.96
C VAL A 104 3.63 0.88 -4.79
N LEU A 105 2.37 0.86 -4.34
CA LEU A 105 1.94 1.64 -3.18
C LEU A 105 2.59 1.18 -1.87
N GLY A 106 2.75 -0.14 -1.68
CA GLY A 106 3.48 -0.68 -0.54
C GLY A 106 4.93 -0.21 -0.50
N ARG A 107 5.63 -0.31 -1.63
CA ARG A 107 7.02 0.20 -1.76
C ARG A 107 7.10 1.71 -1.57
N TYR A 108 6.14 2.45 -2.08
CA TYR A 108 6.05 3.89 -1.87
C TYR A 108 5.92 4.24 -0.37
N LEU A 109 5.09 3.51 0.39
CA LEU A 109 4.98 3.69 1.84
C LEU A 109 6.29 3.36 2.56
N GLN A 110 6.97 2.28 2.16
CA GLN A 110 8.28 1.92 2.71
C GLN A 110 9.32 3.01 2.43
N ASP A 111 9.36 3.56 1.23
CA ASP A 111 10.22 4.70 0.87
C ASP A 111 9.86 5.99 1.63
N CYS A 112 8.63 6.11 2.09
CA CYS A 112 8.17 7.18 2.99
C CYS A 112 8.45 6.89 4.47
N HIS A 113 9.04 5.74 4.81
CA HIS A 113 9.22 5.26 6.18
C HIS A 113 7.91 5.23 6.98
N ALA A 114 6.84 4.86 6.31
CA ALA A 114 5.52 4.74 6.92
C ALA A 114 5.42 3.42 7.69
N GLY A 115 5.16 3.49 8.99
CA GLY A 115 4.73 2.30 9.72
C GLY A 115 3.33 1.88 9.23
N TYR A 116 3.12 0.61 8.93
CA TYR A 116 1.84 0.09 8.46
C TYR A 116 1.49 -1.25 9.11
N ILE A 117 0.21 -1.57 9.05
CA ILE A 117 -0.35 -2.88 9.38
C ILE A 117 -0.59 -3.60 8.06
N LEU A 118 0.02 -4.78 7.90
CA LEU A 118 -0.28 -5.67 6.78
C LEU A 118 -1.53 -6.47 7.12
N CYS A 119 -2.57 -6.30 6.32
CA CYS A 119 -3.83 -7.02 6.49
C CYS A 119 -3.86 -8.22 5.56
N GLU A 120 -4.21 -9.38 6.09
CA GLU A 120 -4.41 -10.58 5.28
C GLU A 120 -5.53 -10.41 4.28
N ASP A 121 -5.26 -10.79 3.03
CA ASP A 121 -6.28 -10.89 1.98
C ASP A 121 -6.24 -12.24 1.25
N THR A 122 -5.24 -13.04 1.53
CA THR A 122 -5.08 -14.35 0.91
C THR A 122 -4.64 -15.38 1.95
N PHE A 123 -4.99 -16.62 1.71
CA PHE A 123 -4.55 -17.75 2.53
C PHE A 123 -3.02 -17.88 2.60
N ALA A 124 -2.32 -17.30 1.62
CA ALA A 124 -0.86 -17.31 1.57
C ALA A 124 -0.22 -16.53 2.72
N SER A 125 -0.85 -15.48 3.25
CA SER A 125 -0.31 -14.69 4.35
C SER A 125 -0.40 -15.38 5.73
N THR A 126 -1.21 -16.44 5.87
CA THR A 126 -1.28 -17.27 7.08
C THR A 126 -0.17 -18.31 7.16
N LEU A 127 0.51 -18.59 6.07
CA LEU A 127 1.59 -19.54 6.00
C LEU A 127 2.83 -18.93 6.69
N GLY A 128 3.61 -19.73 7.40
CA GLY A 128 4.85 -19.28 8.05
C GLY A 128 5.93 -18.82 7.06
N PRO A 129 7.02 -18.23 7.56
CA PRO A 129 8.10 -17.66 6.74
C PRO A 129 8.63 -18.61 5.66
N ASP A 130 8.71 -19.91 5.94
CA ASP A 130 9.20 -20.90 5.00
C ASP A 130 8.27 -21.19 3.83
N GLN A 131 7.01 -20.80 3.94
CA GLN A 131 5.96 -21.05 2.95
C GLN A 131 5.53 -19.80 2.19
N HIS A 132 5.87 -18.63 2.73
CA HIS A 132 5.59 -17.32 2.10
C HIS A 132 6.67 -16.86 1.14
N LEU A 133 7.59 -17.71 0.83
CA LEU A 133 8.68 -17.34 -0.04
C LEU A 133 8.12 -16.99 -1.40
N VAL A 134 8.10 -15.70 -1.70
CA VAL A 134 7.77 -15.23 -3.05
C VAL A 134 8.97 -15.55 -3.94
N THR A 135 9.01 -16.78 -4.39
CA THR A 135 10.07 -17.36 -5.23
C THR A 135 10.38 -16.50 -6.43
N ASP A 136 9.37 -15.84 -7.00
CA ASP A 136 9.51 -14.97 -8.16
C ASP A 136 10.43 -13.76 -7.91
N GLN A 137 10.51 -13.28 -6.69
CA GLN A 137 11.39 -12.14 -6.38
C GLN A 137 12.84 -12.55 -6.17
N ARG A 138 13.12 -13.79 -5.73
CA ARG A 138 14.49 -14.31 -5.68
C ARG A 138 15.08 -14.45 -7.08
N ALA A 139 14.26 -14.78 -8.05
CA ALA A 139 14.64 -14.87 -9.45
C ALA A 139 14.80 -13.51 -10.12
N ALA A 140 14.34 -12.41 -9.48
CA ALA A 140 14.48 -11.07 -10.05
C ALA A 140 15.96 -10.67 -10.13
N PRO A 141 16.46 -10.22 -11.28
CA PRO A 141 17.88 -9.91 -11.48
C PRO A 141 18.44 -8.89 -10.51
N ASP A 142 17.61 -8.04 -9.96
CA ASP A 142 17.96 -6.97 -9.02
C ASP A 142 17.76 -7.35 -7.52
N PHE A 143 17.27 -8.56 -7.24
CA PHE A 143 16.94 -8.99 -5.88
C PHE A 143 18.14 -8.92 -4.94
N ALA A 144 19.28 -9.47 -5.34
CA ALA A 144 20.51 -9.43 -4.53
C ALA A 144 20.99 -7.99 -4.26
N GLY A 145 20.78 -7.08 -5.20
CA GLY A 145 21.06 -5.66 -5.02
C GLY A 145 20.11 -4.99 -4.05
N LYS A 146 18.81 -5.32 -4.12
CA LYS A 146 17.78 -4.84 -3.20
C LYS A 146 18.01 -5.35 -1.78
N GLN A 147 18.36 -6.63 -1.63
CA GLN A 147 18.66 -7.23 -0.33
C GLN A 147 19.87 -6.56 0.35
N ARG A 148 20.95 -6.29 -0.40
CA ARG A 148 22.13 -5.57 0.13
C ARG A 148 21.82 -4.15 0.56
N THR A 149 20.84 -3.49 -0.04
CA THR A 149 20.41 -2.13 0.31
C THR A 149 19.29 -2.10 1.35
N GLY A 150 18.92 -3.24 1.93
CA GLY A 150 17.80 -3.35 2.87
C GLY A 150 16.42 -3.16 2.25
N LYS A 151 16.32 -3.27 0.91
CA LYS A 151 15.08 -3.09 0.14
C LYS A 151 14.51 -4.40 -0.43
N GLY A 152 15.23 -5.50 -0.28
CA GLY A 152 14.80 -6.82 -0.72
C GLY A 152 14.24 -7.59 0.44
N TYR A 153 12.93 -7.60 0.60
CA TYR A 153 12.25 -8.41 1.60
C TYR A 153 11.90 -9.77 1.02
N LEU A 154 12.08 -10.81 1.82
CA LEU A 154 11.84 -12.21 1.40
C LEU A 154 10.38 -12.60 1.53
N TYR A 155 9.67 -11.95 2.47
CA TYR A 155 8.31 -12.30 2.85
C TYR A 155 7.42 -11.07 2.89
N TRP A 156 6.13 -11.27 2.76
CA TRP A 156 5.16 -10.24 3.08
C TRP A 156 5.26 -9.91 4.59
N GLY A 157 5.28 -8.63 4.90
CA GLY A 157 5.45 -8.19 6.28
C GLY A 157 6.89 -8.23 6.83
N ASP A 158 7.87 -8.63 6.02
CA ASP A 158 9.30 -8.66 6.41
C ASP A 158 9.96 -7.26 6.39
N SER A 159 9.21 -6.25 6.03
CA SER A 159 9.68 -4.87 6.05
C SER A 159 9.84 -4.36 7.48
N PRO A 160 10.93 -3.60 7.80
CA PRO A 160 11.07 -2.94 9.10
C PRO A 160 9.97 -1.91 9.40
N TRP A 161 9.17 -1.56 8.39
CA TRP A 161 8.03 -0.64 8.52
C TRP A 161 6.71 -1.37 8.74
N CYS A 162 6.67 -2.69 8.61
CA CYS A 162 5.52 -3.50 9.00
C CYS A 162 5.46 -3.62 10.51
N ALA A 163 4.50 -2.92 11.11
CA ALA A 163 4.33 -2.91 12.57
C ALA A 163 3.60 -4.16 13.07
N LYS A 164 2.72 -4.74 12.23
CA LYS A 164 1.87 -5.88 12.57
C LYS A 164 1.36 -6.55 11.30
N VAL A 165 1.12 -7.84 11.36
CA VAL A 165 0.34 -8.62 10.38
C VAL A 165 -0.98 -9.02 11.04
N GLU A 166 -2.10 -8.75 10.38
CA GLU A 166 -3.47 -9.09 10.84
C GLU A 166 -4.19 -9.99 9.86
#